data_6c89d8d8cfea583cad773b88deb4d042
#
_entry.id   6c89d8d8cfea583cad773b88deb4d042
#
_cell.length_a   1.000
_cell.length_b   1.000
_cell.length_c   1.000
_cell.angle_alpha   90.00
_cell.angle_beta   90.00
_cell.angle_gamma   90.00
#
_symmetry.space_group_name_H-M   'P 1'
#
loop_
_entity.id
_entity.type
_entity.pdbx_description
1 polymer ?
#
loop_
_entity_poly.entity_id
_entity_poly.type
_entity_poly.pdbx_seq_one_letter_code
_entity_poly.pdbx_strand_id
1 'polypeptide(L)'
;MSSAATIKQRFGLVGRSDIYDRALNTAARVAATDLTVLITGESGVGKEVFSQIIHSLSSRKHNKFIAVNCGAIPQGTINSELFGHEKGSFTGATADRKGYFESVDGGTIFLDEIGEMPLDTQSYLLRVLESGEFIRVGSSQSQTTD
;
A
#
# COMPACT_ATOMS: atom_id res chain seq x y z
N MET A 1 24.96 0.76 0.47
CA MET A 1 23.77 0.68 1.32
C MET A 1 23.64 1.99 2.11
N SER A 2 22.46 2.58 2.11
CA SER A 2 22.24 3.83 2.84
C SER A 2 22.22 3.60 4.34
N SER A 3 22.96 4.40 5.10
CA SER A 3 22.91 4.40 6.56
C SER A 3 21.73 5.23 7.06
N ALA A 4 21.33 5.02 8.33
CA ALA A 4 20.27 5.82 8.95
C ALA A 4 20.58 7.32 8.88
N ALA A 5 21.83 7.72 9.11
CA ALA A 5 22.24 9.12 9.05
C ALA A 5 22.04 9.71 7.64
N THR A 6 22.41 8.96 6.60
CA THR A 6 22.23 9.39 5.21
C THR A 6 20.74 9.52 4.85
N ILE A 7 19.91 8.57 5.29
CA ILE A 7 18.47 8.61 5.08
C ILE A 7 17.85 9.84 5.76
N LYS A 8 18.21 10.10 7.01
CA LYS A 8 17.71 11.27 7.73
C LYS A 8 18.05 12.58 7.01
N GLN A 9 19.25 12.70 6.52
CA GLN A 9 19.70 13.89 5.79
C GLN A 9 18.90 14.05 4.48
N ARG A 10 18.75 12.98 3.73
CA ARG A 10 18.06 12.98 2.43
C ARG A 10 16.58 13.35 2.56
N PHE A 11 15.90 12.90 3.62
CA PHE A 11 14.46 13.11 3.82
C PHE A 11 14.15 14.21 4.84
N GLY A 12 15.17 14.93 5.34
CA GLY A 12 14.96 16.00 6.29
C GLY A 12 14.46 15.53 7.66
N LEU A 13 14.82 14.34 8.06
CA LEU A 13 14.33 13.74 9.30
C LEU A 13 15.19 14.14 10.49
N VAL A 14 14.55 14.34 11.64
CA VAL A 14 15.19 14.69 12.90
C VAL A 14 14.86 13.61 13.93
N GLY A 15 15.89 13.10 14.60
CA GLY A 15 15.72 12.09 15.65
C GLY A 15 17.01 11.34 15.90
N ARG A 16 17.23 10.90 17.15
CA ARG A 16 18.47 10.25 17.59
C ARG A 16 18.22 8.96 18.39
N SER A 17 17.03 8.40 18.27
CA SER A 17 16.71 7.14 18.93
C SER A 17 17.36 5.96 18.20
N ASP A 18 17.98 5.05 18.94
CA ASP A 18 18.54 3.81 18.38
C ASP A 18 17.45 2.95 17.73
N ILE A 19 16.23 2.94 18.28
CA ILE A 19 15.09 2.24 17.72
C ILE A 19 14.72 2.83 16.37
N TYR A 20 14.70 4.15 16.27
CA TYR A 20 14.42 4.87 15.03
C TYR A 20 15.46 4.58 13.96
N ASP A 21 16.73 4.62 14.34
CA ASP A 21 17.84 4.33 13.42
C ASP A 21 17.79 2.89 12.91
N ARG A 22 17.48 1.93 13.77
CA ARG A 22 17.30 0.52 13.38
C ARG A 22 16.15 0.36 12.40
N ALA A 23 15.04 1.06 12.65
CA ALA A 23 13.90 1.02 11.74
C ALA A 23 14.26 1.58 10.36
N LEU A 24 15.00 2.67 10.29
CA LEU A 24 15.48 3.25 9.03
C LEU A 24 16.44 2.31 8.30
N ASN A 25 17.36 1.68 9.01
CA ASN A 25 18.27 0.70 8.41
C ASN A 25 17.53 -0.52 7.88
N THR A 26 16.52 -1.00 8.62
CA THR A 26 15.66 -2.10 8.16
C THR A 26 14.87 -1.71 6.92
N ALA A 27 14.30 -0.51 6.90
CA ALA A 27 13.60 0.02 5.74
C ALA A 27 14.48 0.04 4.49
N ALA A 28 15.73 0.49 4.64
CA ALA A 28 16.68 0.51 3.54
C ALA A 28 16.97 -0.89 2.98
N ARG A 29 17.07 -1.89 3.88
CA ARG A 29 17.34 -3.28 3.45
C ARG A 29 16.14 -3.91 2.76
N VAL A 30 14.93 -3.74 3.30
CA VAL A 30 13.73 -4.33 2.68
C VAL A 30 13.37 -3.66 1.37
N ALA A 31 13.73 -2.38 1.20
CA ALA A 31 13.47 -1.65 -0.03
C ALA A 31 14.15 -2.29 -1.26
N ALA A 32 15.23 -3.01 -1.07
CA ALA A 32 15.93 -3.73 -2.14
C ALA A 32 15.26 -5.07 -2.50
N THR A 33 14.17 -5.43 -1.83
CA THR A 33 13.44 -6.69 -2.04
C THR A 33 12.04 -6.43 -2.56
N ASP A 34 11.35 -7.48 -3.00
CA ASP A 34 9.93 -7.44 -3.38
C ASP A 34 9.01 -7.88 -2.23
N LEU A 35 9.52 -7.94 -1.01
CA LEU A 35 8.74 -8.36 0.13
C LEU A 35 7.67 -7.33 0.51
N THR A 36 6.51 -7.83 0.89
CA THR A 36 5.49 -7.01 1.55
C THR A 36 6.01 -6.61 2.92
N VAL A 37 5.85 -5.32 3.25
CA VAL A 37 6.37 -4.75 4.49
C VAL A 37 5.22 -4.33 5.39
N LEU A 38 5.27 -4.76 6.66
CA LEU A 38 4.35 -4.30 7.69
C LEU A 38 5.04 -3.22 8.53
N ILE A 39 4.43 -2.05 8.58
CA ILE A 39 4.89 -0.93 9.40
C ILE A 39 3.99 -0.83 10.61
N THR A 40 4.55 -1.01 11.80
CA THR A 40 3.81 -0.91 13.05
C THR A 40 4.21 0.35 13.80
N GLY A 41 3.26 0.87 14.58
CA GLY A 41 3.47 2.07 15.39
C GLY A 41 2.16 2.82 15.59
N GLU A 42 2.23 3.92 16.33
CA GLU A 42 1.08 4.80 16.52
C GLU A 42 0.67 5.45 15.20
N SER A 43 -0.63 5.74 15.07
CA SER A 43 -1.17 6.41 13.90
C SER A 43 -0.51 7.78 13.72
N GLY A 44 -0.27 8.15 12.47
CA GLY A 44 0.24 9.46 12.14
C GLY A 44 1.22 9.47 10.97
N VAL A 45 1.84 10.63 10.78
CA VAL A 45 2.68 10.97 9.64
C VAL A 45 3.92 10.09 9.52
N GLY A 46 4.42 9.56 10.65
CA GLY A 46 5.64 8.76 10.67
C GLY A 46 5.57 7.49 9.84
N LYS A 47 4.43 6.78 9.86
CA LYS A 47 4.27 5.55 9.06
C LYS A 47 4.30 5.85 7.56
N GLU A 48 3.62 6.90 7.14
CA GLU A 48 3.59 7.29 5.72
C GLU A 48 4.98 7.70 5.25
N VAL A 49 5.73 8.43 6.06
CA VAL A 49 7.12 8.80 5.76
C VAL A 49 7.98 7.55 5.55
N PHE A 50 7.85 6.54 6.40
CA PHE A 50 8.57 5.28 6.23
C PHE A 50 8.20 4.59 4.92
N SER A 51 6.92 4.59 4.53
CA SER A 51 6.50 4.00 3.26
C SER A 51 7.11 4.74 2.06
N GLN A 52 7.20 6.05 2.12
CA GLN A 52 7.82 6.87 1.08
C GLN A 52 9.32 6.59 0.99
N ILE A 53 10.00 6.42 2.12
CA ILE A 53 11.42 6.08 2.18
C ILE A 53 11.66 4.74 1.51
N ILE A 54 10.89 3.72 1.85
CA ILE A 54 11.00 2.39 1.26
C ILE A 54 10.80 2.46 -0.25
N HIS A 55 9.78 3.15 -0.71
CA HIS A 55 9.54 3.31 -2.14
C HIS A 55 10.71 4.01 -2.85
N SER A 56 11.20 5.10 -2.28
CA SER A 56 12.29 5.90 -2.88
C SER A 56 13.61 5.15 -2.96
N LEU A 57 13.83 4.17 -2.08
CA LEU A 57 15.04 3.34 -2.06
C LEU A 57 14.87 2.02 -2.82
N SER A 58 13.66 1.75 -3.34
CA SER A 58 13.36 0.51 -4.04
C SER A 58 13.69 0.60 -5.53
N SER A 59 13.69 -0.55 -6.20
CA SER A 59 13.79 -0.61 -7.66
C SER A 59 12.58 0.01 -8.36
N ARG A 60 11.49 0.26 -7.64
CA ARG A 60 10.24 0.84 -8.15
C ARG A 60 10.14 2.34 -7.92
N LYS A 61 11.23 3.00 -7.55
CA LYS A 61 11.26 4.43 -7.18
C LYS A 61 10.74 5.38 -8.26
N HIS A 62 10.80 4.99 -9.52
CA HIS A 62 10.28 5.78 -10.64
C HIS A 62 8.87 5.39 -11.07
N ASN A 63 8.28 4.38 -10.42
CA ASN A 63 6.93 3.93 -10.67
C ASN A 63 5.96 4.60 -9.70
N LYS A 64 4.65 4.38 -9.88
CA LYS A 64 3.64 5.02 -9.04
C LYS A 64 3.75 4.62 -7.58
N PHE A 65 3.50 5.59 -6.72
CA PHE A 65 3.27 5.40 -5.29
C PHE A 65 1.88 5.95 -4.95
N ILE A 66 1.07 5.17 -4.27
CA ILE A 66 -0.25 5.58 -3.78
C ILE A 66 -0.33 5.29 -2.29
N ALA A 67 -0.73 6.30 -1.51
CA ALA A 67 -1.04 6.14 -0.09
C ALA A 67 -2.56 6.14 0.09
N VAL A 68 -3.08 5.11 0.74
CA VAL A 68 -4.52 4.96 0.97
C VAL A 68 -4.77 4.81 2.46
N ASN A 69 -5.63 5.67 3.02
CA ASN A 69 -6.13 5.49 4.37
C ASN A 69 -7.44 4.68 4.32
N CYS A 70 -7.36 3.41 4.65
CA CYS A 70 -8.50 2.49 4.58
C CYS A 70 -9.62 2.86 5.55
N GLY A 71 -9.29 3.49 6.68
CA GLY A 71 -10.29 3.97 7.63
C GLY A 71 -11.08 5.18 7.15
N ALA A 72 -10.56 5.92 6.17
CA ALA A 72 -11.23 7.08 5.61
C ALA A 72 -12.16 6.73 4.44
N ILE A 73 -12.10 5.50 3.92
CA ILE A 73 -12.96 5.06 2.82
C ILE A 73 -14.24 4.45 3.40
N PRO A 74 -15.43 4.85 2.92
CA PRO A 74 -16.68 4.22 3.36
C PRO A 74 -16.67 2.71 3.11
N GLN A 75 -17.17 1.94 4.08
CA GLN A 75 -17.20 0.47 3.96
C GLN A 75 -17.99 -0.02 2.75
N GLY A 76 -19.02 0.71 2.33
CA GLY A 76 -19.82 0.37 1.17
C GLY A 76 -19.12 0.52 -0.17
N THR A 77 -18.02 1.25 -0.25
CA THR A 77 -17.30 1.54 -1.49
C THR A 77 -15.86 1.03 -1.50
N ILE A 78 -15.35 0.53 -0.37
CA ILE A 78 -13.92 0.19 -0.23
C ILE A 78 -13.48 -0.90 -1.23
N ASN A 79 -14.30 -1.93 -1.44
CA ASN A 79 -13.96 -3.00 -2.38
C ASN A 79 -13.84 -2.46 -3.80
N SER A 80 -14.76 -1.59 -4.21
CA SER A 80 -14.73 -0.95 -5.52
C SER A 80 -13.51 -0.04 -5.69
N GLU A 81 -13.15 0.71 -4.66
CA GLU A 81 -12.00 1.62 -4.72
C GLU A 81 -10.68 0.85 -4.76
N LEU A 82 -10.55 -0.22 -3.99
CA LEU A 82 -9.32 -1.02 -3.97
C LEU A 82 -9.19 -1.93 -5.20
N PHE A 83 -10.25 -2.64 -5.55
CA PHE A 83 -10.21 -3.73 -6.54
C PHE A 83 -10.88 -3.40 -7.85
N GLY A 84 -11.62 -2.27 -7.92
CA GLY A 84 -12.40 -1.91 -9.10
C GLY A 84 -13.75 -2.58 -9.16
N HIS A 85 -14.54 -2.21 -10.16
CA HIS A 85 -15.86 -2.81 -10.38
C HIS A 85 -16.19 -2.88 -11.85
N GLU A 86 -17.07 -3.82 -12.17
CA GLU A 86 -17.69 -3.96 -13.48
C GLU A 86 -18.96 -3.10 -13.58
N LYS A 87 -19.28 -2.63 -14.78
CA LYS A 87 -20.52 -1.91 -15.06
C LYS A 87 -21.72 -2.74 -14.62
N GLY A 88 -22.64 -2.11 -13.89
CA GLY A 88 -23.87 -2.77 -13.45
C GLY A 88 -23.72 -3.63 -12.19
N SER A 89 -22.55 -3.66 -11.55
CA SER A 89 -22.32 -4.50 -10.37
C SER A 89 -23.07 -4.03 -9.13
N PHE A 90 -23.47 -2.75 -9.09
CA PHE A 90 -24.31 -2.16 -8.04
C PHE A 90 -25.01 -0.92 -8.57
N THR A 91 -25.98 -0.39 -7.79
CA THR A 91 -26.68 0.85 -8.16
C THR A 91 -25.70 1.99 -8.28
N GLY A 92 -25.67 2.66 -9.43
CA GLY A 92 -24.75 3.75 -9.72
C GLY A 92 -23.46 3.33 -10.43
N ALA A 93 -23.21 2.03 -10.62
CA ALA A 93 -22.08 1.53 -11.39
C ALA A 93 -22.37 1.64 -12.89
N THR A 94 -22.24 2.87 -13.44
CA THR A 94 -22.58 3.19 -14.82
C THR A 94 -21.51 2.79 -15.83
N ALA A 95 -20.28 2.48 -15.35
CA ALA A 95 -19.14 2.07 -16.18
C ALA A 95 -18.21 1.20 -15.36
N ASP A 96 -17.32 0.46 -16.02
CA ASP A 96 -16.23 -0.23 -15.37
C ASP A 96 -15.28 0.79 -14.74
N ARG A 97 -14.70 0.44 -13.58
CA ARG A 97 -13.74 1.28 -12.88
C ARG A 97 -12.53 0.44 -12.46
N LYS A 98 -11.34 0.97 -12.70
CA LYS A 98 -10.11 0.40 -12.17
C LYS A 98 -9.95 0.78 -10.71
N GLY A 99 -9.58 -0.19 -9.87
CA GLY A 99 -9.24 0.09 -8.47
C GLY A 99 -7.77 0.50 -8.31
N TYR A 100 -7.38 0.79 -7.06
CA TYR A 100 -6.02 1.20 -6.76
C TYR A 100 -4.98 0.13 -7.14
N PHE A 101 -5.29 -1.16 -6.93
CA PHE A 101 -4.34 -2.22 -7.26
C PHE A 101 -4.04 -2.33 -8.74
N GLU A 102 -4.99 -2.04 -9.61
CA GLU A 102 -4.72 -1.96 -11.04
C GLU A 102 -3.92 -0.69 -11.38
N SER A 103 -4.31 0.43 -10.79
CA SER A 103 -3.69 1.74 -11.07
C SER A 103 -2.24 1.81 -10.66
N VAL A 104 -1.85 1.10 -9.59
CA VAL A 104 -0.50 1.12 -9.02
C VAL A 104 0.33 -0.09 -9.44
N ASP A 105 -0.18 -0.93 -10.34
CA ASP A 105 0.52 -2.12 -10.79
C ASP A 105 1.96 -1.80 -11.23
N GLY A 106 2.90 -2.57 -10.73
CA GLY A 106 4.33 -2.33 -10.92
C GLY A 106 4.95 -1.30 -9.98
N GLY A 107 4.13 -0.61 -9.20
CA GLY A 107 4.56 0.42 -8.24
C GLY A 107 4.46 -0.02 -6.80
N THR A 108 4.09 0.92 -5.94
CA THR A 108 3.98 0.70 -4.50
C THR A 108 2.66 1.27 -3.97
N ILE A 109 1.96 0.49 -3.16
CA ILE A 109 0.79 0.96 -2.43
C ILE A 109 1.08 0.92 -0.93
N PHE A 110 0.76 2.01 -0.25
CA PHE A 110 0.77 2.07 1.22
C PHE A 110 -0.68 2.06 1.71
N LEU A 111 -1.00 1.07 2.53
CA LEU A 111 -2.33 0.92 3.12
C LEU A 111 -2.25 1.21 4.61
N ASP A 112 -2.82 2.31 5.04
CA ASP A 112 -2.90 2.68 6.44
C ASP A 112 -4.24 2.25 7.03
N GLU A 113 -4.28 2.04 8.34
CA GLU A 113 -5.49 1.64 9.07
C GLU A 113 -6.16 0.38 8.50
N ILE A 114 -5.36 -0.63 8.20
CA ILE A 114 -5.86 -1.89 7.61
C ILE A 114 -6.83 -2.63 8.51
N GLY A 115 -6.73 -2.45 9.82
CA GLY A 115 -7.67 -3.05 10.79
C GLY A 115 -9.08 -2.47 10.73
N GLU A 116 -9.26 -1.32 10.10
CA GLU A 116 -10.58 -0.68 9.92
C GLU A 116 -11.33 -1.23 8.71
N MET A 117 -10.70 -2.05 7.88
CA MET A 117 -11.37 -2.65 6.72
C MET A 117 -12.37 -3.71 7.15
N PRO A 118 -13.51 -3.87 6.42
CA PRO A 118 -14.40 -5.01 6.59
C PRO A 118 -13.65 -6.34 6.43
N LEU A 119 -14.13 -7.40 7.08
CA LEU A 119 -13.48 -8.71 7.06
C LEU A 119 -13.36 -9.29 5.64
N ASP A 120 -14.37 -9.11 4.80
CA ASP A 120 -14.32 -9.55 3.41
C ASP A 120 -13.21 -8.82 2.63
N THR A 121 -13.08 -7.52 2.85
CA THR A 121 -12.00 -6.72 2.23
C THR A 121 -10.63 -7.22 2.67
N GLN A 122 -10.47 -7.52 3.96
CA GLN A 122 -9.22 -8.08 4.48
C GLN A 122 -8.87 -9.42 3.81
N SER A 123 -9.87 -10.27 3.57
CA SER A 123 -9.66 -11.55 2.87
C SER A 123 -9.22 -11.34 1.42
N TYR A 124 -9.82 -10.38 0.72
CA TYR A 124 -9.42 -10.05 -0.65
C TYR A 124 -8.00 -9.47 -0.70
N LEU A 125 -7.65 -8.64 0.28
CA LEU A 125 -6.29 -8.11 0.41
C LEU A 125 -5.28 -9.22 0.65
N LEU A 126 -5.58 -10.16 1.53
CA LEU A 126 -4.71 -11.30 1.80
C LEU A 126 -4.40 -12.08 0.52
N ARG A 127 -5.40 -12.27 -0.33
CA ARG A 127 -5.22 -12.94 -1.62
C ARG A 127 -4.25 -12.17 -2.54
N VAL A 128 -4.34 -10.84 -2.56
CA VAL A 128 -3.38 -10.00 -3.30
C VAL A 128 -1.97 -10.21 -2.76
N LEU A 129 -1.80 -10.21 -1.44
CA LEU A 129 -0.49 -10.35 -0.80
C LEU A 129 0.12 -11.74 -1.03
N GLU A 130 -0.69 -12.78 -1.06
CA GLU A 130 -0.22 -14.17 -1.23
C GLU A 130 0.06 -14.52 -2.68
N SER A 131 -0.81 -14.12 -3.61
CA SER A 131 -0.75 -14.59 -4.99
C SER A 131 -0.76 -13.47 -6.04
N GLY A 132 -0.90 -12.23 -5.64
CA GLY A 132 -1.02 -11.10 -6.58
C GLY A 132 -2.34 -11.08 -7.33
N GLU A 133 -3.36 -11.79 -6.85
CA GLU A 133 -4.64 -11.92 -7.54
C GLU A 133 -5.75 -11.19 -6.81
N PHE A 134 -6.67 -10.63 -7.58
CA PHE A 134 -7.90 -10.02 -7.06
C PHE A 134 -9.03 -10.15 -8.09
N ILE A 135 -10.26 -9.94 -7.63
CA ILE A 135 -11.47 -9.98 -8.47
C ILE A 135 -12.17 -8.64 -8.32
N ARG A 136 -12.56 -8.02 -9.43
CA ARG A 136 -13.37 -6.80 -9.42
C ARG A 136 -14.76 -7.09 -8.87
N VAL A 137 -15.37 -6.11 -8.22
CA VAL A 137 -16.76 -6.21 -7.76
C VAL A 137 -17.67 -6.50 -8.96
N GLY A 138 -18.48 -7.55 -8.86
CA GLY A 138 -19.38 -7.98 -9.92
C GLY A 138 -18.75 -8.87 -10.98
N SER A 139 -17.47 -9.19 -10.86
CA SER A 139 -16.75 -10.08 -11.79
C SER A 139 -16.52 -11.44 -11.17
N SER A 140 -16.39 -12.47 -12.00
CA SER A 140 -15.90 -13.79 -11.61
C SER A 140 -14.49 -14.06 -12.13
N GLN A 141 -13.90 -13.11 -12.88
CA GLN A 141 -12.58 -13.27 -13.46
C GLN A 141 -11.49 -12.72 -12.53
N SER A 142 -10.43 -13.51 -12.36
CA SER A 142 -9.26 -13.09 -11.61
C SER A 142 -8.40 -12.14 -12.43
N GLN A 143 -7.93 -11.07 -11.77
CA GLN A 143 -6.95 -10.12 -12.29
C GLN A 143 -5.64 -10.33 -11.54
N THR A 144 -4.54 -9.89 -12.12
CA THR A 144 -3.24 -9.95 -11.44
C THR A 144 -2.65 -8.55 -11.26
N THR A 145 -1.90 -8.39 -10.19
CA THR A 145 -1.16 -7.15 -9.89
C THR A 145 0.18 -7.49 -9.26
N ASP A 146 1.14 -6.59 -9.43
CA ASP A 146 2.48 -6.73 -8.86
C ASP A 146 2.79 -5.54 -7.94
#